data_336b7c64387a353e0442947f91708b74
#
_entry.id   336b7c64387a353e0442947f91708b74
#
_cell.length_a   1.000
_cell.length_b   1.000
_cell.length_c   1.000
_cell.angle_alpha   90.00
_cell.angle_beta   90.00
_cell.angle_gamma   90.00
#
_symmetry.space_group_name_H-M   'P 1'
#
loop_
_entity.id
_entity.type
_entity.pdbx_description
1 polymer ?
#
loop_
_entity_poly.entity_id
_entity_poly.type
_entity_poly.pdbx_seq_one_letter_code
_entity_poly.pdbx_strand_id
1 'polypeptide(L)'
;MLFRSHSSDVFYRAKFDIYKEIHADHGCACVEMESFALFANAKVLNKRAACVLTISDSLVTHEATSSEERQNAFTKMMELVLENIK
;
A
#
# COMPACT_ATOMS: atom_id res chain seq x y z
N MET A 1 -4.09 2.06 -13.59
CA MET A 1 -2.61 2.06 -13.47
C MET A 1 -2.18 0.98 -12.52
N LEU A 2 -1.26 0.13 -12.95
CA LEU A 2 -0.68 -0.89 -12.10
C LEU A 2 0.72 -0.45 -11.67
N PHE A 3 1.04 -0.65 -10.40
CA PHE A 3 2.36 -0.36 -9.87
C PHE A 3 2.75 -1.42 -8.84
N ARG A 4 4.04 -1.49 -8.53
CA ARG A 4 4.53 -2.45 -7.54
C ARG A 4 4.50 -1.84 -6.15
N SER A 5 4.03 -2.64 -5.20
CA SER A 5 4.07 -2.34 -3.79
C SER A 5 5.01 -3.32 -3.08
N HIS A 6 5.71 -2.85 -2.08
CA HIS A 6 6.47 -3.69 -1.17
C HIS A 6 5.63 -3.99 0.06
N SER A 7 5.35 -5.27 0.31
CA SER A 7 4.69 -5.70 1.54
C SER A 7 5.74 -5.98 2.60
N SER A 8 5.68 -5.26 3.70
CA SER A 8 6.61 -5.41 4.83
C SER A 8 5.91 -6.01 6.03
N ASP A 9 6.60 -6.87 6.75
CA ASP A 9 6.17 -7.39 8.04
C ASP A 9 6.85 -6.68 9.22
N VAL A 10 7.70 -5.68 8.92
CA VAL A 10 8.42 -4.90 9.92
C VAL A 10 8.08 -3.42 9.75
N PHE A 11 7.55 -2.81 10.81
CA PHE A 11 7.24 -1.38 10.82
C PHE A 11 8.45 -0.53 11.22
N TYR A 12 9.12 -0.90 12.31
CA TYR A 12 10.32 -0.21 12.79
C TYR A 12 11.57 -0.94 12.33
N ARG A 13 12.40 -0.26 11.54
CA ARG A 13 13.61 -0.83 10.97
C ARG A 13 14.85 -0.15 11.51
N ALA A 14 15.93 -0.91 11.68
CA ALA A 14 17.24 -0.36 12.02
C ALA A 14 17.79 0.53 10.90
N LYS A 15 17.47 0.22 9.64
CA LYS A 15 17.90 0.99 8.47
C LYS A 15 16.70 1.74 7.89
N PHE A 16 16.64 3.05 8.09
CA PHE A 16 15.52 3.88 7.68
C PHE A 16 15.37 4.04 6.16
N ASP A 17 16.48 4.00 5.45
CA ASP A 17 16.54 4.31 4.02
C ASP A 17 16.46 3.08 3.12
N ILE A 18 16.08 1.92 3.66
CA ILE A 18 15.92 0.68 2.88
C ILE A 18 14.92 0.83 1.73
N TYR A 19 13.96 1.76 1.86
CA TYR A 19 12.99 2.03 0.80
C TYR A 19 13.66 2.48 -0.51
N LYS A 20 14.78 3.17 -0.42
CA LYS A 20 15.55 3.60 -1.60
C LYS A 20 16.09 2.41 -2.38
N GLU A 21 16.61 1.41 -1.66
CA GLU A 21 17.11 0.17 -2.27
C GLU A 21 15.97 -0.64 -2.88
N ILE A 22 14.85 -0.76 -2.17
CA ILE A 22 13.67 -1.48 -2.65
C ILE A 22 13.12 -0.82 -3.91
N HIS A 23 13.05 0.51 -3.94
CA HIS A 23 12.61 1.24 -5.13
C HIS A 23 13.59 1.05 -6.29
N ALA A 24 14.89 1.19 -6.04
CA ALA A 24 15.92 1.05 -7.09
C ALA A 24 15.98 -0.38 -7.64
N ASP A 25 15.92 -1.39 -6.78
CA ASP A 25 16.13 -2.79 -7.17
C ASP A 25 14.87 -3.44 -7.74
N HIS A 26 13.69 -3.05 -7.26
CA HIS A 26 12.42 -3.70 -7.57
C HIS A 26 11.37 -2.78 -8.19
N GLY A 27 11.62 -1.48 -8.24
CA GLY A 27 10.67 -0.52 -8.82
C GLY A 27 9.40 -0.34 -7.99
N CYS A 28 9.45 -0.60 -6.69
CA CYS A 28 8.28 -0.44 -5.82
C CYS A 28 8.00 1.04 -5.58
N ALA A 29 6.75 1.45 -5.78
CA ALA A 29 6.30 2.84 -5.63
C ALA A 29 5.77 3.14 -4.23
N CYS A 30 5.36 2.13 -3.48
CA CYS A 30 4.83 2.29 -2.14
C CYS A 30 5.16 1.08 -1.27
N VAL A 31 4.92 1.22 0.02
CA VAL A 31 5.05 0.15 1.00
C VAL A 31 3.74 0.04 1.79
N GLU A 32 3.33 -1.17 2.04
CA GLU A 32 2.19 -1.52 2.87
C GLU A 32 2.49 -2.86 3.56
N MET A 33 1.56 -3.45 4.26
CA MET A 33 1.85 -4.61 5.09
C MET A 33 0.95 -5.82 4.83
N GLU A 34 0.03 -5.75 3.86
CA GLU A 34 -1.01 -6.77 3.69
C GLU A 34 -1.15 -7.35 2.28
N SER A 35 -0.78 -6.62 1.24
CA SER A 35 -1.13 -7.01 -0.12
C SER A 35 -0.49 -8.31 -0.58
N PHE A 36 0.70 -8.64 -0.11
CA PHE A 36 1.34 -9.90 -0.43
C PHE A 36 0.48 -11.09 0.03
N ALA A 37 0.01 -11.05 1.27
CA ALA A 37 -0.84 -12.13 1.81
C ALA A 37 -2.15 -12.25 1.04
N LEU A 38 -2.77 -11.12 0.70
CA LEU A 38 -4.00 -11.10 -0.08
C LEU A 38 -3.80 -11.79 -1.44
N PHE A 39 -2.77 -11.40 -2.19
CA PHE A 39 -2.52 -11.94 -3.52
C PHE A 39 -2.05 -13.40 -3.48
N ALA A 40 -1.22 -13.76 -2.50
CA ALA A 40 -0.76 -15.14 -2.33
C ALA A 40 -1.93 -16.09 -2.03
N ASN A 41 -2.81 -15.70 -1.13
CA ASN A 41 -3.99 -16.49 -0.78
C ASN A 41 -4.97 -16.58 -1.96
N ALA A 42 -5.18 -15.50 -2.69
CA ALA A 42 -6.03 -15.50 -3.87
C ALA A 42 -5.51 -16.49 -4.92
N LYS A 43 -4.19 -16.50 -5.14
CA LYS A 43 -3.57 -17.42 -6.09
C LYS A 43 -3.78 -18.88 -5.70
N VAL A 44 -3.56 -19.21 -4.43
CA VAL A 44 -3.76 -20.58 -3.92
C VAL A 44 -5.21 -21.02 -4.08
N LEU A 45 -6.16 -20.12 -3.84
CA LEU A 45 -7.59 -20.41 -3.92
C LEU A 45 -8.16 -20.29 -5.34
N ASN A 46 -7.32 -19.95 -6.32
CA ASN A 46 -7.73 -19.71 -7.70
C ASN A 46 -8.80 -18.60 -7.80
N LYS A 47 -8.60 -17.53 -7.05
CA LYS A 47 -9.49 -16.35 -7.01
C LYS A 47 -8.74 -15.13 -7.50
N ARG A 48 -9.51 -14.10 -7.88
CA ARG A 48 -8.97 -12.81 -8.27
C ARG A 48 -8.96 -11.87 -7.07
N ALA A 49 -7.94 -11.03 -6.98
CA ALA A 49 -7.83 -10.02 -5.94
C ALA A 49 -7.27 -8.73 -6.52
N ALA A 50 -7.66 -7.62 -5.94
CA ALA A 50 -7.12 -6.31 -6.24
C ALA A 50 -6.96 -5.52 -4.96
N CYS A 51 -6.09 -4.52 -4.97
CA CYS A 51 -5.82 -3.70 -3.81
C CYS A 51 -5.88 -2.23 -4.20
N VAL A 52 -6.60 -1.44 -3.44
CA VAL A 52 -6.65 0.02 -3.55
C VAL A 52 -6.09 0.60 -2.26
N LEU A 53 -5.17 1.55 -2.41
CA LEU A 53 -4.42 2.09 -1.27
C LEU A 53 -4.58 3.60 -1.20
N THR A 54 -4.65 4.12 0.02
CA THR A 54 -4.57 5.55 0.30
C THR A 54 -3.16 5.85 0.80
N ILE A 55 -2.51 6.84 0.20
CA ILE A 55 -1.21 7.30 0.65
C ILE A 55 -1.39 8.12 1.93
N SER A 56 -0.86 7.63 3.03
CA SER A 56 -0.92 8.32 4.32
C SER A 56 0.32 9.15 4.60
N ASP A 57 1.48 8.64 4.20
CA ASP A 57 2.77 9.26 4.51
C ASP A 57 3.69 9.18 3.28
N SER A 58 4.63 10.11 3.18
CA SER A 58 5.69 10.05 2.17
C SER A 58 7.04 9.84 2.83
N LEU A 59 7.73 8.78 2.44
CA LEU A 59 9.09 8.51 2.92
C LEU A 59 10.12 9.46 2.29
N VAL A 60 9.79 10.01 1.12
CA VAL A 60 10.69 10.91 0.39
C VAL A 60 10.61 12.33 0.93
N THR A 61 9.39 12.87 1.10
CA THR A 61 9.16 14.24 1.57
C THR A 61 9.01 14.35 3.08
N HIS A 62 8.85 13.21 3.77
CA HIS A 62 8.57 13.11 5.21
C HIS A 62 7.24 13.75 5.61
N GLU A 63 6.32 13.92 4.66
CA GLU A 63 4.96 14.35 4.94
C GLU A 63 4.17 13.21 5.56
N ALA A 64 3.35 13.54 6.54
CA ALA A 64 2.48 12.59 7.20
C ALA A 64 1.09 13.20 7.36
N THR A 65 0.06 12.41 7.14
CA THR A 65 -1.32 12.84 7.36
C THR A 65 -1.69 12.77 8.83
N SER A 66 -2.57 13.67 9.26
CA SER A 66 -3.20 13.58 10.57
C SER A 66 -4.17 12.38 10.64
N SER A 67 -4.56 12.00 11.85
CA SER A 67 -5.57 10.94 12.04
C SER A 67 -6.90 11.29 11.38
N GLU A 68 -7.30 12.57 11.46
CA GLU A 68 -8.52 13.06 10.82
C GLU A 68 -8.43 13.00 9.30
N GLU A 69 -7.32 13.46 8.71
CA GLU A 69 -7.09 13.38 7.27
C GLU A 69 -7.11 11.94 6.76
N ARG A 70 -6.49 11.01 7.49
CA ARG A 70 -6.51 9.59 7.13
C ARG A 70 -7.92 9.03 7.14
N GLN A 71 -8.71 9.36 8.17
CA GLN A 71 -10.09 8.89 8.27
C GLN A 71 -10.93 9.38 7.10
N ASN A 72 -10.80 10.65 6.73
CA ASN A 72 -11.52 11.24 5.59
C ASN A 72 -11.08 10.63 4.26
N ALA A 73 -9.78 10.42 4.07
CA ALA A 73 -9.24 9.81 2.86
C ALA A 73 -9.68 8.35 2.72
N PHE A 74 -9.74 7.61 3.81
CA PHE A 74 -10.22 6.22 3.78
C PHE A 74 -11.70 6.14 3.40
N THR A 75 -12.51 7.06 3.89
CA THR A 75 -13.94 7.14 3.52
C THR A 75 -14.08 7.37 2.01
N LYS A 76 -13.33 8.30 1.45
CA LYS A 76 -13.32 8.56 0.00
C LYS A 76 -12.88 7.34 -0.81
N MET A 77 -11.86 6.63 -0.34
CA MET A 77 -11.39 5.42 -0.99
C MET A 77 -12.46 4.33 -1.00
N MET A 78 -13.15 4.11 0.11
CA MET A 78 -14.24 3.15 0.21
C MET A 78 -15.40 3.49 -0.71
N GLU A 79 -15.79 4.76 -0.77
CA GLU A 79 -16.83 5.24 -1.69
C GLU A 79 -16.45 4.97 -3.14
N LEU A 80 -15.22 5.30 -3.53
CA LEU A 80 -14.73 5.08 -4.89
C LEU A 80 -14.79 3.60 -5.27
N VAL A 81 -14.36 2.72 -4.39
CA VAL A 81 -14.38 1.28 -4.64
C VAL A 81 -15.81 0.76 -4.76
N LEU A 82 -16.69 1.14 -3.83
CA LEU A 82 -18.09 0.69 -3.83
C LEU A 82 -18.85 1.16 -5.07
N GLU A 83 -18.58 2.36 -5.56
CA GLU A 83 -19.20 2.89 -6.78
C GLU A 83 -18.77 2.13 -8.04
N ASN A 84 -17.60 1.49 -8.02
CA ASN A 84 -17.01 0.81 -9.17
C ASN A 84 -17.12 -0.72 -9.11
N ILE A 85 -17.61 -1.28 -8.04
CA ILE A 85 -17.89 -2.73 -7.95
C ILE A 85 -19.24 -3.02 -8.58
N LYS A 86 -19.21 -3.93 -9.53
CA LYS A 86 -20.42 -4.41 -10.22
C LYS A 86 -20.54 -5.92 -10.08
#